data_f74e4776db267294968839ac16861d0c
#
_entry.id   f74e4776db267294968839ac16861d0c
#
_cell.length_a   1.000
_cell.length_b   1.000
_cell.length_c   1.000
_cell.angle_alpha   90.00
_cell.angle_beta   90.00
_cell.angle_gamma   90.00
#
_symmetry.space_group_name_H-M   'P 1'
#
loop_
_entity.id
_entity.type
_entity.pdbx_description
1 polymer ?
#
loop_
_entity_poly.entity_id
_entity_poly.type
_entity_poly.pdbx_seq_one_letter_code
_entity_poly.pdbx_strand_id
1 'polypeptide(L)'
;MSTAIPLPTNPGRRLPWVEERSAGGVVVDVHEGSARIAVIARRNRAGRVEWCLPKGHIEPGETLPETAAREVAEETGITGRVLTELGTIDYWFATGDKRVHKFVHHYL
;
A
#
# COMPACT_ATOMS: atom_id res chain seq x y z
N MET A 1 -0.80 1.99 -12.77
CA MET A 1 -0.25 0.66 -13.14
C MET A 1 -1.05 -0.43 -12.45
N SER A 2 -1.42 -1.44 -13.17
CA SER A 2 -2.24 -2.54 -12.65
C SER A 2 -1.47 -3.84 -12.81
N THR A 3 -1.46 -4.64 -11.76
CA THR A 3 -0.87 -5.97 -11.77
C THR A 3 -1.97 -6.97 -11.39
N ALA A 4 -2.32 -7.83 -12.32
CA ALA A 4 -3.35 -8.83 -12.09
C ALA A 4 -2.74 -10.20 -11.79
N ILE A 5 -3.25 -10.84 -10.76
CA ILE A 5 -2.95 -12.23 -10.45
C ILE A 5 -4.09 -13.07 -11.05
N PRO A 6 -3.78 -14.14 -11.81
CA PRO A 6 -4.83 -14.97 -12.36
C PRO A 6 -5.77 -15.50 -11.28
N LEU A 7 -7.06 -15.35 -11.51
CA LEU A 7 -8.09 -15.86 -10.61
C LEU A 7 -8.36 -17.34 -10.90
N PRO A 8 -8.87 -18.08 -9.91
CA PRO A 8 -9.28 -19.47 -10.14
C PRO A 8 -10.31 -19.54 -11.26
N THR A 9 -10.11 -20.47 -12.21
CA THR A 9 -10.94 -20.61 -13.39
C THR A 9 -12.02 -21.67 -13.25
N ASN A 10 -12.44 -22.01 -12.06
CA ASN A 10 -13.53 -22.95 -11.86
C ASN A 10 -14.88 -22.27 -12.12
N PRO A 11 -15.56 -22.55 -13.23
CA PRO A 11 -16.80 -21.84 -13.59
C PRO A 11 -17.97 -22.09 -12.63
N GLY A 12 -17.90 -23.12 -11.80
CA GLY A 12 -18.92 -23.42 -10.80
C GLY A 12 -18.70 -22.70 -9.46
N ARG A 13 -17.57 -22.01 -9.30
CA ARG A 13 -17.20 -21.36 -8.04
C ARG A 13 -16.75 -19.94 -8.26
N ARG A 14 -17.67 -19.02 -8.28
CA ARG A 14 -17.33 -17.61 -8.20
C ARG A 14 -17.19 -17.23 -6.73
N LEU A 15 -15.98 -16.92 -6.32
CA LEU A 15 -15.77 -16.34 -5.02
C LEU A 15 -16.35 -14.92 -4.99
N PRO A 16 -17.00 -14.52 -3.89
CA PRO A 16 -17.37 -13.13 -3.72
C PRO A 16 -16.11 -12.26 -3.78
N TRP A 17 -16.24 -11.04 -4.26
CA TRP A 17 -15.10 -10.16 -4.32
C TRP A 17 -15.34 -8.92 -3.46
N VAL A 18 -14.26 -8.38 -2.92
CA VAL A 18 -14.25 -7.16 -2.12
C VAL A 18 -13.17 -6.23 -2.62
N GLU A 19 -13.39 -4.95 -2.37
CA GLU A 19 -12.42 -3.92 -2.67
C GLU A 19 -11.74 -3.50 -1.38
N GLU A 20 -10.41 -3.40 -1.39
CA GLU A 20 -9.65 -2.86 -0.27
C GLU A 20 -8.83 -1.67 -0.73
N ARG A 21 -8.74 -0.66 0.12
CA ARG A 21 -7.96 0.52 -0.15
C ARG A 21 -6.98 0.79 0.98
N SER A 22 -5.76 1.11 0.59
CA SER A 22 -4.71 1.57 1.49
C SER A 22 -4.11 2.85 0.95
N ALA A 23 -3.46 3.58 1.81
CA ALA A 23 -2.70 4.74 1.41
C ALA A 23 -1.33 4.68 2.06
N GLY A 24 -0.34 5.22 1.37
CA GLY A 24 1.02 5.27 1.88
C GLY A 24 1.76 6.48 1.34
N GLY A 25 2.94 6.69 1.86
CA GLY A 25 3.73 7.86 1.54
C GLY A 25 5.15 7.53 1.10
N VAL A 26 5.65 8.35 0.19
CA VAL A 26 7.05 8.38 -0.16
C VAL A 26 7.64 9.59 0.56
N VAL A 27 8.47 9.33 1.56
CA VAL A 27 9.15 10.39 2.31
C VAL A 27 10.50 10.63 1.67
N VAL A 28 10.72 11.84 1.21
CA VAL A 28 11.97 12.22 0.56
C VAL A 28 12.71 13.22 1.46
N ASP A 29 13.94 12.89 1.76
CA ASP A 29 14.86 13.76 2.46
C ASP A 29 16.00 14.12 1.50
N VAL A 30 16.25 15.40 1.34
CA VAL A 30 17.36 15.89 0.53
C VAL A 30 18.40 16.49 1.46
N HIS A 31 19.60 15.90 1.45
CA HIS A 31 20.69 16.33 2.28
C HIS A 31 22.01 16.32 1.48
N GLU A 32 22.71 17.44 1.47
CA GLU A 32 23.98 17.60 0.75
C GLU A 32 23.95 17.13 -0.70
N GLY A 33 22.86 17.46 -1.41
CA GLY A 33 22.69 17.11 -2.81
C GLY A 33 22.26 15.66 -3.07
N SER A 34 22.06 14.86 -2.03
CA SER A 34 21.56 13.49 -2.14
C SER A 34 20.13 13.39 -1.67
N ALA A 35 19.32 12.63 -2.40
CA ALA A 35 17.95 12.32 -2.01
C ALA A 35 17.89 10.92 -1.39
N ARG A 36 17.16 10.82 -0.29
CA ARG A 36 16.92 9.54 0.40
C ARG A 36 15.43 9.33 0.57
N ILE A 37 15.01 8.08 0.47
CA ILE A 37 13.62 7.68 0.64
C ILE A 37 13.53 6.75 1.85
N ALA A 38 12.53 6.98 2.69
CA ALA A 38 12.26 6.11 3.82
C ALA A 38 11.55 4.85 3.35
N VAL A 39 12.10 3.70 3.68
CA VAL A 39 11.50 2.40 3.44
C VAL A 39 11.45 1.60 4.72
N ILE A 40 10.56 0.65 4.78
CA ILE A 40 10.48 -0.28 5.91
C ILE A 40 10.90 -1.66 5.46
N ALA A 41 11.42 -2.45 6.41
CA ALA A 41 11.70 -3.85 6.20
C ALA A 41 10.56 -4.66 6.82
N ARG A 42 9.99 -5.56 6.06
CA ARG A 42 8.95 -6.43 6.58
C ARG A 42 9.18 -7.86 6.10
N ARG A 43 8.71 -8.80 6.90
CA ARG A 43 8.81 -10.22 6.56
C ARG A 43 7.59 -10.62 5.73
N ASN A 44 7.84 -11.22 4.56
CA ASN A 44 6.76 -11.71 3.71
C ASN A 44 6.30 -13.12 4.17
N ARG A 45 5.32 -13.68 3.45
CA ARG A 45 4.77 -15.00 3.77
C ARG A 45 5.79 -16.13 3.70
N ALA A 46 6.83 -15.98 2.86
CA ALA A 46 7.90 -16.96 2.75
C ALA A 46 8.97 -16.80 3.85
N GLY A 47 8.79 -15.87 4.77
CA GLY A 47 9.73 -15.61 5.85
C GLY A 47 10.93 -14.76 5.44
N ARG A 48 10.94 -14.24 4.23
CA ARG A 48 12.03 -13.39 3.73
C ARG A 48 11.77 -11.93 4.06
N VAL A 49 12.83 -11.21 4.36
CA VAL A 49 12.75 -9.76 4.56
C VAL A 49 12.72 -9.08 3.20
N GLU A 50 11.76 -8.17 3.02
CA GLU A 50 11.70 -7.32 1.84
C GLU A 50 11.52 -5.87 2.24
N TRP A 51 12.01 -4.98 1.40
CA TRP A 51 11.89 -3.55 1.59
C TRP A 51 10.62 -3.06 0.90
N CYS A 52 9.87 -2.22 1.58
CA CYS A 52 8.64 -1.66 1.00
C CYS A 52 8.39 -0.24 1.50
N LEU A 53 7.56 0.47 0.77
CA LEU A 53 7.09 1.79 1.17
C LEU A 53 6.08 1.65 2.32
N PRO A 54 6.09 2.57 3.29
CA PRO A 54 5.10 2.57 4.36
C PRO A 54 3.70 2.80 3.80
N LYS A 55 2.75 1.96 4.21
CA LYS A 55 1.36 2.04 3.81
C LYS A 55 0.48 1.28 4.77
N GLY A 56 -0.79 1.58 4.77
CA GLY A 56 -1.76 0.81 5.54
C GLY A 56 -3.20 1.17 5.22
N HIS A 57 -4.11 0.51 5.89
CA HIS A 57 -5.55 0.63 5.67
C HIS A 57 -6.10 1.96 6.18
N ILE A 58 -7.11 2.45 5.48
CA ILE A 58 -7.84 3.66 5.86
C ILE A 58 -8.65 3.35 7.13
N GLU A 59 -8.51 4.21 8.13
CA GLU A 59 -9.36 4.15 9.32
C GLU A 59 -10.64 4.97 9.11
N PRO A 60 -11.72 4.64 9.84
CA PRO A 60 -12.96 5.38 9.71
C PRO A 60 -12.77 6.89 9.92
N GLY A 61 -13.31 7.67 9.00
CA GLY A 61 -13.22 9.13 9.04
C GLY A 61 -11.94 9.73 8.47
N GLU A 62 -10.97 8.91 8.11
CA GLU A 62 -9.74 9.42 7.47
C GLU A 62 -9.92 9.64 5.97
N THR A 63 -9.27 10.68 5.46
CA THR A 63 -9.03 10.83 4.02
C THR A 63 -7.82 10.00 3.63
N LEU A 64 -7.64 9.75 2.34
CA LEU A 64 -6.46 9.03 1.85
C LEU A 64 -5.14 9.72 2.23
N PRO A 65 -4.98 11.06 2.07
CA PRO A 65 -3.77 11.73 2.53
C PRO A 65 -3.54 11.62 4.04
N GLU A 66 -4.59 11.69 4.84
CA GLU A 66 -4.48 11.51 6.29
C GLU A 66 -4.00 10.11 6.66
N THR A 67 -4.51 9.10 5.98
CA THR A 67 -4.07 7.72 6.16
C THR A 67 -2.60 7.57 5.79
N ALA A 68 -2.17 8.15 4.67
CA ALA A 68 -0.78 8.11 4.23
C ALA A 68 0.15 8.73 5.29
N ALA A 69 -0.18 9.91 5.78
CA ALA A 69 0.62 10.59 6.80
C ALA A 69 0.69 9.79 8.10
N ARG A 70 -0.43 9.24 8.53
CA ARG A 70 -0.50 8.42 9.76
C ARG A 70 0.33 7.15 9.63
N GLU A 71 0.19 6.42 8.53
CA GLU A 71 0.93 5.18 8.32
C GLU A 71 2.43 5.41 8.23
N VAL A 72 2.86 6.49 7.56
CA VAL A 72 4.26 6.88 7.54
C VAL A 72 4.78 7.13 8.96
N ALA A 73 4.03 7.89 9.76
CA ALA A 73 4.43 8.17 11.14
C ALA A 73 4.51 6.92 12.00
N GLU A 74 3.54 6.02 11.87
CA GLU A 74 3.52 4.77 12.64
C GLU A 74 4.66 3.82 12.25
N GLU A 75 4.94 3.69 10.96
CA GLU A 75 5.89 2.71 10.46
C GLU A 75 7.33 3.22 10.42
N THR A 76 7.55 4.52 10.27
CA THR A 76 8.89 5.10 10.17
C THR A 76 9.28 6.01 11.32
N GLY A 77 8.32 6.48 12.09
CA GLY A 77 8.55 7.50 13.11
C GLY A 77 8.66 8.92 12.56
N ILE A 78 8.45 9.11 11.27
CA ILE A 78 8.57 10.42 10.63
C ILE A 78 7.20 11.07 10.56
N THR A 79 7.09 12.26 11.13
CA THR A 79 5.90 13.10 11.02
C THR A 79 6.09 14.04 9.84
N GLY A 80 5.24 13.91 8.85
CA GLY A 80 5.31 14.70 7.64
C GLY A 80 3.96 15.19 7.20
N ARG A 81 3.98 15.99 6.16
CA ARG A 81 2.80 16.56 5.52
C ARG A 81 2.77 16.13 4.08
N VAL A 82 1.59 15.72 3.60
CA VAL A 82 1.41 15.37 2.20
C VAL A 82 1.54 16.62 1.32
N LEU A 83 2.36 16.52 0.28
CA LEU A 83 2.56 17.58 -0.69
C LEU A 83 1.76 17.37 -1.97
N THR A 84 1.69 16.12 -2.45
CA THR A 84 1.00 15.82 -3.71
C THR A 84 0.69 14.34 -3.83
N GLU A 85 -0.25 14.02 -4.70
CA GLU A 85 -0.48 12.64 -5.13
C GLU A 85 0.62 12.19 -6.08
N LEU A 86 1.05 10.96 -5.93
CA LEU A 86 1.99 10.33 -6.86
C LEU A 86 1.28 9.37 -7.81
N GLY A 87 0.33 8.63 -7.32
CA GLY A 87 -0.41 7.68 -8.13
C GLY A 87 -1.02 6.55 -7.33
N THR A 88 -1.75 5.71 -8.03
CA THR A 88 -2.44 4.57 -7.45
C THR A 88 -2.06 3.34 -8.24
N ILE A 89 -1.70 2.27 -7.54
CA ILE A 89 -1.56 0.95 -8.14
C ILE A 89 -2.72 0.07 -7.68
N ASP A 90 -3.07 -0.91 -8.49
CA ASP A 90 -4.07 -1.89 -8.10
C ASP A 90 -3.64 -3.30 -8.51
N TYR A 91 -4.11 -4.26 -7.78
CA TYR A 91 -3.86 -5.66 -8.07
C TYR A 91 -4.95 -6.55 -7.48
N TRP A 92 -5.05 -7.75 -8.01
CA TRP A 92 -6.02 -8.75 -7.55
C TRP A 92 -5.30 -9.90 -6.87
N PHE A 93 -5.91 -10.42 -5.82
CA PHE A 93 -5.49 -11.68 -5.23
C PHE A 93 -6.71 -12.42 -4.68
N ALA A 94 -6.53 -13.72 -4.44
CA ALA A 94 -7.58 -14.55 -3.86
C ALA A 94 -7.12 -15.05 -2.49
N THR A 95 -8.03 -14.99 -1.53
CA THR A 95 -7.93 -15.74 -0.28
C THR A 95 -8.79 -16.98 -0.42
N GLY A 96 -8.84 -17.84 0.61
CA GLY A 96 -9.61 -19.08 0.51
C GLY A 96 -11.11 -18.89 0.24
N ASP A 97 -11.67 -17.76 0.64
CA ASP A 97 -13.11 -17.50 0.62
C ASP A 97 -13.53 -16.28 -0.22
N LYS A 98 -12.58 -15.50 -0.74
CA LYS A 98 -12.92 -14.29 -1.50
C LYS A 98 -11.81 -13.86 -2.45
N ARG A 99 -12.19 -13.04 -3.42
CA ARG A 99 -11.27 -12.31 -4.28
C ARG A 99 -11.14 -10.90 -3.76
N VAL A 100 -9.94 -10.35 -3.78
CA VAL A 100 -9.67 -9.01 -3.31
C VAL A 100 -9.11 -8.17 -4.44
N HIS A 101 -9.75 -7.03 -4.70
CA HIS A 101 -9.19 -6.00 -5.55
C HIS A 101 -8.59 -4.93 -4.65
N LYS A 102 -7.28 -4.89 -4.61
CA LYS A 102 -6.53 -4.01 -3.74
C LYS A 102 -6.06 -2.76 -4.47
N PHE A 103 -6.36 -1.60 -3.91
CA PHE A 103 -5.84 -0.31 -4.38
C PHE A 103 -4.88 0.24 -3.35
N VAL A 104 -3.75 0.75 -3.80
CA VAL A 104 -2.80 1.45 -2.93
C VAL A 104 -2.52 2.83 -3.50
N HIS A 105 -2.91 3.84 -2.76
CA HIS A 105 -2.74 5.24 -3.13
C HIS A 105 -1.45 5.76 -2.51
N HIS A 106 -0.56 6.32 -3.33
CA HIS A 106 0.73 6.82 -2.89
C HIS A 106 0.78 8.34 -2.94
N TYR A 107 1.37 8.93 -1.90
CA TYR A 107 1.53 10.36 -1.73
C TYR A 107 2.99 10.71 -1.46
N LEU A 108 3.38 11.91 -1.87
CA LEU A 108 4.69 12.48 -1.58
C LEU A 108 4.62 13.38 -0.35
#